data_0680d34168811272e326ef206d5b94ea
#
_entry.id   0680d34168811272e326ef206d5b94ea
#
_cell.length_a   1.000
_cell.length_b   1.000
_cell.length_c   1.000
_cell.angle_alpha   90.00
_cell.angle_beta   90.00
_cell.angle_gamma   90.00
#
_symmetry.space_group_name_H-M   'P 1'
#
loop_
_entity.id
_entity.type
_entity.pdbx_description
1 polymer ?
#
loop_
_entity_poly.entity_id
_entity_poly.type
_entity_poly.pdbx_seq_one_letter_code
_entity_poly.pdbx_strand_id
1 'polypeptide(L)'
;SISQTFSLGRNELYRLNPGLSAQERLYPGQVLVTKLEDTPNYEAQLMGYAYPWVSGRVLRGILPYAQALAPFTYGFTETGELVRPDDEQMRALAKDFGVTTLLHLSTLTEQGSFSAQRAGAVLENETARAALIRNTVREMRDGGFVGVDVDFEFLGKALAASYAAFLQELSQAVHTAGG
;
A
#
# COMPACT_ATOMS: atom_id res chain seq x y z
N SER A 1 23.39 16.00 10.59
CA SER A 1 22.58 16.27 9.39
C SER A 1 21.84 17.61 9.53
N ILE A 2 21.35 18.19 8.42
CA ILE A 2 20.56 19.43 8.44
C ILE A 2 19.33 19.27 9.34
N SER A 3 18.62 18.16 9.22
CA SER A 3 17.47 17.83 10.08
C SER A 3 17.82 17.89 11.57
N GLN A 4 18.96 17.33 11.97
CA GLN A 4 19.43 17.39 13.36
C GLN A 4 19.78 18.82 13.81
N THR A 5 20.46 19.58 12.94
CA THR A 5 20.83 20.97 13.26
C THR A 5 19.65 21.87 13.55
N PHE A 6 18.53 21.67 12.84
CA PHE A 6 17.31 22.46 13.00
C PHE A 6 16.22 21.76 13.83
N SER A 7 16.50 20.59 14.43
CA SER A 7 15.55 19.78 15.19
C SER A 7 14.28 19.41 14.43
N LEU A 8 14.41 19.15 13.13
CA LEU A 8 13.33 18.77 12.22
C LEU A 8 13.40 17.27 11.92
N GLY A 9 12.23 16.65 11.78
CA GLY A 9 12.13 15.32 11.17
C GLY A 9 12.54 15.36 9.69
N ARG A 10 13.11 14.25 9.17
CA ARG A 10 13.51 14.17 7.74
C ARG A 10 12.34 14.45 6.80
N ASN A 11 11.19 13.82 7.03
CA ASN A 11 10.01 14.01 6.20
C ASN A 11 9.42 15.43 6.34
N GLU A 12 9.53 16.03 7.52
CA GLU A 12 9.12 17.41 7.74
C GLU A 12 9.98 18.38 6.89
N LEU A 13 11.29 18.22 6.91
CA LEU A 13 12.18 19.01 6.05
C LEU A 13 11.83 18.82 4.56
N TYR A 14 11.46 17.62 4.14
CA TYR A 14 11.04 17.35 2.77
C TYR A 14 9.70 18.01 2.43
N ARG A 15 8.72 18.02 3.35
CA ARG A 15 7.44 18.70 3.15
C ARG A 15 7.60 20.22 3.03
N LEU A 16 8.51 20.80 3.81
CA LEU A 16 8.84 22.23 3.73
C LEU A 16 9.58 22.61 2.44
N ASN A 17 10.22 21.64 1.77
CA ASN A 17 11.03 21.85 0.57
C ASN A 17 10.63 20.86 -0.54
N PRO A 18 9.50 21.08 -1.24
CA PRO A 18 9.02 20.17 -2.28
C PRO A 18 10.10 19.86 -3.32
N GLY A 19 10.26 18.57 -3.65
CA GLY A 19 11.27 18.09 -4.58
C GLY A 19 12.65 17.80 -3.96
N LEU A 20 12.91 18.23 -2.73
CA LEU A 20 14.19 17.95 -2.05
C LEU A 20 14.41 16.45 -1.85
N SER A 21 13.37 15.70 -1.53
CA SER A 21 13.43 14.24 -1.34
C SER A 21 13.80 13.46 -2.61
N ALA A 22 13.56 14.06 -3.79
CA ALA A 22 13.91 13.50 -5.09
C ALA A 22 15.28 13.96 -5.60
N GLN A 23 15.97 14.84 -4.87
CA GLN A 23 17.33 15.28 -5.20
C GLN A 23 18.37 14.28 -4.68
N GLU A 24 19.38 14.00 -5.50
CA GLU A 24 20.49 13.12 -5.07
C GLU A 24 21.48 13.85 -4.17
N ARG A 25 21.63 15.17 -4.35
CA ARG A 25 22.62 16.00 -3.65
C ARG A 25 22.11 17.39 -3.34
N LEU A 26 22.58 17.94 -2.23
CA LEU A 26 22.46 19.36 -1.91
C LEU A 26 23.67 20.13 -2.47
N TYR A 27 23.45 21.38 -2.79
CA TYR A 27 24.49 22.25 -3.34
C TYR A 27 24.82 23.38 -2.36
N PRO A 28 26.10 23.81 -2.28
CA PRO A 28 26.46 25.01 -1.52
C PRO A 28 25.66 26.22 -1.98
N GLY A 29 25.09 26.97 -1.04
CA GLY A 29 24.24 28.14 -1.34
C GLY A 29 22.77 27.81 -1.63
N GLN A 30 22.38 26.54 -1.63
CA GLN A 30 20.96 26.16 -1.74
C GLN A 30 20.20 26.61 -0.50
N VAL A 31 19.10 27.34 -0.71
CA VAL A 31 18.23 27.81 0.38
C VAL A 31 17.24 26.69 0.73
N LEU A 32 17.07 26.42 2.01
CA LEU A 32 16.09 25.48 2.53
C LEU A 32 15.16 26.19 3.53
N VAL A 33 13.87 25.93 3.41
CA VAL A 33 12.86 26.34 4.39
C VAL A 33 12.90 25.39 5.56
N THR A 34 13.05 25.92 6.77
CA THR A 34 13.12 25.12 8.00
C THR A 34 11.93 25.36 8.91
N LYS A 35 11.10 26.38 8.64
CA LYS A 35 9.88 26.70 9.41
C LYS A 35 8.93 27.50 8.53
N LEU A 36 7.63 27.28 8.69
CA LEU A 36 6.58 28.18 8.23
C LEU A 36 6.04 28.98 9.42
N GLU A 37 5.61 30.20 9.18
CA GLU A 37 5.01 31.05 10.24
C GLU A 37 3.57 30.64 10.55
N ASP A 38 2.86 30.15 9.52
CA ASP A 38 1.47 29.70 9.66
C ASP A 38 1.39 28.27 10.19
N THR A 39 0.51 28.05 11.15
CA THR A 39 0.18 26.69 11.62
C THR A 39 -0.89 26.08 10.72
N PRO A 40 -0.79 24.79 10.38
CA PRO A 40 -1.83 24.08 9.64
C PRO A 40 -3.17 24.13 10.40
N ASN A 41 -4.26 24.36 9.67
CA ASN A 41 -5.61 24.40 10.25
C ASN A 41 -6.20 23.01 10.50
N TYR A 42 -5.56 21.93 9.98
CA TYR A 42 -6.02 20.55 10.10
C TYR A 42 -4.86 19.57 9.84
N GLU A 43 -4.99 18.36 10.37
CA GLU A 43 -4.19 17.20 9.99
C GLU A 43 -4.94 16.39 8.95
N ALA A 44 -4.25 15.98 7.90
CA ALA A 44 -4.77 15.05 6.90
C ALA A 44 -3.91 13.77 6.88
N GLN A 45 -4.57 12.62 6.81
CA GLN A 45 -3.90 11.35 6.54
C GLN A 45 -4.02 11.05 5.04
N LEU A 46 -2.87 10.84 4.41
CA LEU A 46 -2.79 10.54 2.98
C LEU A 46 -2.39 9.08 2.79
N MET A 47 -3.26 8.30 2.17
CA MET A 47 -2.95 6.99 1.63
C MET A 47 -2.90 7.08 0.11
N GLY A 48 -1.91 6.46 -0.50
CA GLY A 48 -1.75 6.43 -1.96
C GLY A 48 -1.68 5.02 -2.51
N TYR A 49 -2.11 4.87 -3.77
CA TYR A 49 -1.90 3.68 -4.59
C TYR A 49 -0.81 3.97 -5.60
N ALA A 50 0.05 2.99 -5.85
CA ALA A 50 1.09 3.15 -6.86
C ALA A 50 1.30 1.84 -7.63
N TYR A 51 1.45 1.97 -8.95
CA TYR A 51 1.85 0.84 -9.79
C TYR A 51 3.30 0.45 -9.53
N PRO A 52 3.66 -0.84 -9.58
CA PRO A 52 5.02 -1.32 -9.32
C PRO A 52 6.10 -0.68 -10.19
N TRP A 53 5.75 -0.28 -11.42
CA TRP A 53 6.66 0.37 -12.36
C TRP A 53 6.80 1.90 -12.19
N VAL A 54 6.15 2.49 -11.17
CA VAL A 54 6.32 3.92 -10.89
C VAL A 54 7.78 4.22 -10.56
N SER A 55 8.33 5.29 -11.10
CA SER A 55 9.74 5.62 -10.86
C SER A 55 9.99 5.96 -9.39
N GLY A 56 11.13 5.50 -8.85
CA GLY A 56 11.54 5.84 -7.49
C GLY A 56 11.67 7.35 -7.26
N ARG A 57 11.93 8.14 -8.31
CA ARG A 57 11.96 9.61 -8.22
C ARG A 57 10.57 10.18 -7.89
N VAL A 58 9.52 9.68 -8.54
CA VAL A 58 8.13 10.10 -8.28
C VAL A 58 7.74 9.71 -6.85
N LEU A 59 8.02 8.48 -6.45
CA LEU A 59 7.74 8.00 -5.08
C LEU A 59 8.45 8.87 -4.03
N ARG A 60 9.73 9.18 -4.19
CA ARG A 60 10.47 10.06 -3.26
C ARG A 60 9.84 11.45 -3.13
N GLY A 61 9.20 11.96 -4.18
CA GLY A 61 8.49 13.23 -4.14
C GLY A 61 7.20 13.20 -3.33
N ILE A 62 6.55 12.04 -3.21
CA ILE A 62 5.23 11.87 -2.58
C ILE A 62 5.32 11.28 -1.18
N LEU A 63 6.21 10.31 -0.95
CA LEU A 63 6.33 9.59 0.32
C LEU A 63 6.49 10.48 1.56
N PRO A 64 7.14 11.66 1.53
CA PRO A 64 7.19 12.55 2.70
C PRO A 64 5.82 13.01 3.19
N TYR A 65 4.79 12.97 2.34
CA TYR A 65 3.43 13.42 2.65
C TYR A 65 2.49 12.25 3.01
N ALA A 66 2.83 11.01 2.64
CA ALA A 66 1.99 9.85 2.83
C ALA A 66 2.20 9.20 4.20
N GLN A 67 1.14 8.63 4.76
CA GLN A 67 1.16 7.76 5.93
C GLN A 67 1.10 6.29 5.52
N ALA A 68 0.43 5.99 4.41
CA ALA A 68 0.32 4.65 3.88
C ALA A 68 0.47 4.62 2.35
N LEU A 69 0.98 3.49 1.84
CA LEU A 69 1.11 3.19 0.42
C LEU A 69 0.61 1.77 0.15
N ALA A 70 -0.22 1.60 -0.88
CA ALA A 70 -0.67 0.31 -1.36
C ALA A 70 -0.12 0.05 -2.77
N PRO A 71 0.77 -0.96 -2.94
CA PRO A 71 1.17 -1.42 -4.27
C PRO A 71 -0.03 -1.95 -5.05
N PHE A 72 -0.28 -1.44 -6.22
CA PHE A 72 -1.42 -1.82 -7.06
C PHE A 72 -0.97 -2.83 -8.10
N THR A 73 -1.30 -4.11 -8.02
CA THR A 73 -2.17 -4.79 -7.08
C THR A 73 -1.80 -6.26 -6.99
N TYR A 74 -2.08 -6.90 -5.88
CA TYR A 74 -2.10 -8.35 -5.75
C TYR A 74 -3.39 -8.89 -6.35
N GLY A 75 -3.29 -9.99 -7.08
CA GLY A 75 -4.41 -10.77 -7.58
C GLY A 75 -4.42 -12.18 -7.03
N PHE A 76 -5.27 -13.05 -7.59
CA PHE A 76 -5.32 -14.44 -7.20
C PHE A 76 -5.78 -15.36 -8.33
N THR A 77 -5.42 -16.64 -8.19
CA THR A 77 -5.83 -17.75 -9.07
C THR A 77 -7.18 -18.33 -8.62
N GLU A 78 -7.75 -19.21 -9.43
CA GLU A 78 -8.97 -19.95 -9.07
C GLU A 78 -8.81 -20.88 -7.85
N THR A 79 -7.56 -21.22 -7.50
CA THR A 79 -7.24 -22.04 -6.33
C THR A 79 -6.91 -21.23 -5.08
N GLY A 80 -6.93 -19.88 -5.16
CA GLY A 80 -6.61 -18.98 -4.06
C GLY A 80 -5.11 -18.73 -3.85
N GLU A 81 -4.26 -19.05 -4.83
CA GLU A 81 -2.85 -18.64 -4.82
C GLU A 81 -2.73 -17.16 -5.23
N LEU A 82 -1.79 -16.42 -4.63
CA LEU A 82 -1.62 -15.02 -4.95
C LEU A 82 -0.85 -14.81 -6.27
N VAL A 83 -1.33 -13.87 -7.06
CA VAL A 83 -0.62 -13.25 -8.17
C VAL A 83 0.04 -11.97 -7.63
N ARG A 84 1.37 -11.97 -7.54
CA ARG A 84 2.14 -10.91 -6.90
C ARG A 84 2.64 -9.90 -7.91
N PRO A 85 2.54 -8.59 -7.62
CA PRO A 85 3.27 -7.57 -8.36
C PRO A 85 4.76 -7.58 -7.97
N ASP A 86 5.61 -6.99 -8.81
CA ASP A 86 7.02 -6.72 -8.48
C ASP A 86 7.10 -5.40 -7.68
N ASP A 87 6.80 -5.46 -6.40
CA ASP A 87 6.65 -4.29 -5.51
C ASP A 87 7.76 -4.14 -4.46
N GLU A 88 8.76 -5.02 -4.46
CA GLU A 88 9.80 -5.07 -3.42
C GLU A 88 10.55 -3.73 -3.28
N GLN A 89 10.94 -3.14 -4.42
CA GLN A 89 11.64 -1.86 -4.43
C GLN A 89 10.76 -0.72 -3.90
N MET A 90 9.47 -0.74 -4.22
CA MET A 90 8.49 0.24 -3.74
C MET A 90 8.31 0.14 -2.22
N ARG A 91 8.13 -1.07 -1.69
CA ARG A 91 8.00 -1.32 -0.24
C ARG A 91 9.27 -0.94 0.52
N ALA A 92 10.44 -1.27 -0.03
CA ALA A 92 11.71 -0.86 0.56
C ALA A 92 11.83 0.67 0.66
N LEU A 93 11.41 1.38 -0.41
CA LEU A 93 11.43 2.83 -0.42
C LEU A 93 10.40 3.43 0.56
N ALA A 94 9.19 2.90 0.63
CA ALA A 94 8.18 3.32 1.62
C ALA A 94 8.72 3.18 3.06
N LYS A 95 9.32 2.04 3.37
CA LYS A 95 9.96 1.78 4.66
C LYS A 95 11.07 2.79 4.97
N ASP A 96 11.91 3.16 4.00
CA ASP A 96 12.97 4.17 4.18
C ASP A 96 12.40 5.55 4.55
N PHE A 97 11.20 5.87 4.11
CA PHE A 97 10.48 7.10 4.47
C PHE A 97 9.60 6.96 5.72
N GLY A 98 9.52 5.78 6.34
CA GLY A 98 8.64 5.51 7.48
C GLY A 98 7.16 5.48 7.11
N VAL A 99 6.85 5.19 5.85
CA VAL A 99 5.49 5.03 5.32
C VAL A 99 5.09 3.57 5.44
N THR A 100 3.93 3.30 6.03
CA THR A 100 3.40 1.93 6.13
C THR A 100 2.91 1.43 4.78
N THR A 101 2.87 0.10 4.60
CA THR A 101 2.32 -0.50 3.37
C THR A 101 1.13 -1.38 3.68
N LEU A 102 0.10 -1.31 2.82
CA LEU A 102 -1.06 -2.20 2.82
C LEU A 102 -0.98 -3.15 1.64
N LEU A 103 -1.33 -4.42 1.86
CA LEU A 103 -1.51 -5.38 0.78
C LEU A 103 -2.84 -5.09 0.09
N HIS A 104 -2.78 -4.53 -1.13
CA HIS A 104 -3.97 -4.27 -1.92
C HIS A 104 -4.33 -5.52 -2.73
N LEU A 105 -5.45 -6.16 -2.36
CA LEU A 105 -5.95 -7.38 -2.96
C LEU A 105 -7.14 -7.08 -3.88
N SER A 106 -6.99 -7.37 -5.16
CA SER A 106 -8.03 -7.17 -6.17
C SER A 106 -8.33 -8.45 -6.95
N THR A 107 -9.24 -8.37 -7.90
CA THR A 107 -9.62 -9.49 -8.77
C THR A 107 -8.68 -9.67 -9.97
N LEU A 108 -7.41 -9.20 -9.88
CA LEU A 108 -6.42 -9.33 -10.93
C LEU A 108 -6.08 -10.81 -11.19
N THR A 109 -6.00 -11.18 -12.46
CA THR A 109 -5.64 -12.51 -12.91
C THR A 109 -4.16 -12.59 -13.30
N GLU A 110 -3.65 -13.80 -13.51
CA GLU A 110 -2.27 -14.05 -14.00
C GLU A 110 -2.05 -13.46 -15.39
N GLN A 111 -3.13 -13.21 -16.15
CA GLN A 111 -3.08 -12.60 -17.48
C GLN A 111 -3.13 -11.06 -17.42
N GLY A 112 -3.15 -10.47 -16.22
CA GLY A 112 -3.16 -9.02 -16.05
C GLY A 112 -4.51 -8.33 -16.31
N SER A 113 -5.61 -9.09 -16.23
CA SER A 113 -6.98 -8.57 -16.35
C SER A 113 -7.76 -8.74 -15.05
N PHE A 114 -8.77 -7.93 -14.82
CA PHE A 114 -9.67 -8.09 -13.67
C PHE A 114 -10.84 -9.03 -14.02
N SER A 115 -11.21 -9.93 -13.10
CA SER A 115 -12.24 -10.93 -13.34
C SER A 115 -13.19 -11.12 -12.17
N ALA A 116 -14.37 -10.51 -12.26
CA ALA A 116 -15.47 -10.74 -11.32
C ALA A 116 -15.95 -12.22 -11.32
N GLN A 117 -15.86 -12.91 -12.47
CA GLN A 117 -16.21 -14.32 -12.57
C GLN A 117 -15.27 -15.20 -11.73
N ARG A 118 -13.95 -14.93 -11.78
CA ARG A 118 -12.95 -15.64 -10.96
C ARG A 118 -13.19 -15.36 -9.49
N ALA A 119 -13.45 -14.11 -9.13
CA ALA A 119 -13.80 -13.76 -7.76
C ALA A 119 -15.00 -14.57 -7.27
N GLY A 120 -16.08 -14.67 -8.06
CA GLY A 120 -17.25 -15.49 -7.75
C GLY A 120 -16.88 -16.95 -7.51
N ALA A 121 -16.10 -17.56 -8.41
CA ALA A 121 -15.67 -18.96 -8.29
C ALA A 121 -14.89 -19.23 -7.00
N VAL A 122 -13.99 -18.31 -6.60
CA VAL A 122 -13.21 -18.44 -5.35
C VAL A 122 -14.09 -18.19 -4.12
N LEU A 123 -14.95 -17.17 -4.15
CA LEU A 123 -15.83 -16.83 -3.02
C LEU A 123 -16.84 -17.93 -2.70
N GLU A 124 -17.35 -18.66 -3.70
CA GLU A 124 -18.29 -19.76 -3.55
C GLU A 124 -17.63 -21.12 -3.28
N ASN A 125 -16.31 -21.24 -3.48
CA ASN A 125 -15.56 -22.45 -3.19
C ASN A 125 -14.84 -22.31 -1.84
N GLU A 126 -15.31 -23.03 -0.83
CA GLU A 126 -14.77 -22.97 0.54
C GLU A 126 -13.25 -23.25 0.61
N THR A 127 -12.78 -24.25 -0.15
CA THR A 127 -11.35 -24.61 -0.18
C THR A 127 -10.50 -23.51 -0.79
N ALA A 128 -10.91 -22.95 -1.92
CA ALA A 128 -10.21 -21.86 -2.60
C ALA A 128 -10.26 -20.57 -1.78
N ARG A 129 -11.42 -20.25 -1.18
CA ARG A 129 -11.59 -19.09 -0.31
C ARG A 129 -10.67 -19.19 0.92
N ALA A 130 -10.66 -20.34 1.60
CA ALA A 130 -9.77 -20.56 2.73
C ALA A 130 -8.27 -20.51 2.32
N ALA A 131 -7.92 -20.98 1.12
CA ALA A 131 -6.57 -20.88 0.59
C ALA A 131 -6.18 -19.41 0.34
N LEU A 132 -7.07 -18.63 -0.28
CA LEU A 132 -6.84 -17.20 -0.53
C LEU A 132 -6.61 -16.44 0.79
N ILE A 133 -7.43 -16.66 1.80
CA ILE A 133 -7.28 -16.03 3.12
C ILE A 133 -5.92 -16.38 3.74
N ARG A 134 -5.57 -17.67 3.79
CA ARG A 134 -4.27 -18.09 4.34
C ARG A 134 -3.09 -17.49 3.59
N ASN A 135 -3.15 -17.46 2.26
CA ASN A 135 -2.07 -16.93 1.42
C ASN A 135 -1.94 -15.42 1.56
N THR A 136 -3.07 -14.69 1.66
CA THR A 136 -3.08 -13.24 1.90
C THR A 136 -2.48 -12.89 3.26
N VAL A 137 -2.88 -13.57 4.33
CA VAL A 137 -2.34 -13.33 5.67
C VAL A 137 -0.85 -13.69 5.75
N ARG A 138 -0.43 -14.78 5.11
CA ARG A 138 0.99 -15.13 5.03
C ARG A 138 1.79 -14.04 4.32
N GLU A 139 1.32 -13.59 3.15
CA GLU A 139 1.97 -12.52 2.40
C GLU A 139 2.01 -11.20 3.17
N MET A 140 0.92 -10.84 3.84
CA MET A 140 0.87 -9.66 4.69
C MET A 140 1.98 -9.68 5.74
N ARG A 141 2.16 -10.80 6.44
CA ARG A 141 3.19 -10.96 7.47
C ARG A 141 4.60 -10.97 6.90
N ASP A 142 4.82 -11.83 5.91
CA ASP A 142 6.15 -12.04 5.30
C ASP A 142 6.62 -10.80 4.54
N GLY A 143 5.69 -10.09 3.89
CA GLY A 143 5.92 -8.83 3.19
C GLY A 143 6.03 -7.61 4.10
N GLY A 144 5.67 -7.72 5.40
CA GLY A 144 5.72 -6.60 6.34
C GLY A 144 4.63 -5.55 6.11
N PHE A 145 3.50 -5.95 5.54
CA PHE A 145 2.31 -5.11 5.42
C PHE A 145 1.61 -4.96 6.78
N VAL A 146 1.07 -3.77 7.05
CA VAL A 146 0.35 -3.50 8.30
C VAL A 146 -1.12 -3.90 8.25
N GLY A 147 -1.62 -4.32 7.09
CA GLY A 147 -3.00 -4.74 6.89
C GLY A 147 -3.26 -5.06 5.41
N VAL A 148 -4.53 -5.34 5.12
CA VAL A 148 -5.02 -5.69 3.79
C VAL A 148 -6.11 -4.70 3.38
N ASP A 149 -6.01 -4.21 2.15
CA ASP A 149 -7.00 -3.39 1.47
C ASP A 149 -7.64 -4.22 0.37
N VAL A 150 -8.96 -4.43 0.40
CA VAL A 150 -9.67 -5.34 -0.51
C VAL A 150 -10.52 -4.55 -1.49
N ASP A 151 -10.24 -4.73 -2.78
CA ASP A 151 -10.91 -4.05 -3.89
C ASP A 151 -11.44 -5.07 -4.92
N PHE A 152 -12.58 -5.67 -4.62
CA PHE A 152 -13.27 -6.58 -5.53
C PHE A 152 -14.44 -5.84 -6.19
N GLU A 153 -14.18 -5.34 -7.37
CA GLU A 153 -15.15 -4.56 -8.15
C GLU A 153 -16.07 -5.45 -9.02
N PHE A 154 -17.22 -4.88 -9.39
CA PHE A 154 -18.18 -5.46 -10.32
C PHE A 154 -18.75 -6.83 -9.94
N LEU A 155 -18.72 -7.17 -8.65
CA LEU A 155 -19.39 -8.36 -8.14
C LEU A 155 -20.90 -8.18 -8.26
N GLY A 156 -21.60 -9.08 -8.95
CA GLY A 156 -23.04 -9.05 -9.04
C GLY A 156 -23.74 -9.22 -7.67
N LYS A 157 -24.99 -8.79 -7.54
CA LYS A 157 -25.78 -8.90 -6.28
C LYS A 157 -25.83 -10.33 -5.72
N ALA A 158 -25.75 -11.35 -6.59
CA ALA A 158 -25.75 -12.76 -6.18
C ALA A 158 -24.55 -13.11 -5.28
N LEU A 159 -23.41 -12.44 -5.44
CA LEU A 159 -22.19 -12.70 -4.67
C LEU A 159 -22.08 -11.88 -3.37
N ALA A 160 -23.03 -10.99 -3.09
CA ALA A 160 -22.94 -10.08 -1.94
C ALA A 160 -22.79 -10.82 -0.60
N ALA A 161 -23.53 -11.92 -0.39
CA ALA A 161 -23.45 -12.72 0.83
C ALA A 161 -22.11 -13.45 0.95
N SER A 162 -21.62 -14.08 -0.13
CA SER A 162 -20.34 -14.78 -0.18
C SER A 162 -19.17 -13.82 0.02
N TYR A 163 -19.27 -12.62 -0.55
CA TYR A 163 -18.26 -11.57 -0.38
C TYR A 163 -18.23 -11.05 1.07
N ALA A 164 -19.40 -10.80 1.68
CA ALA A 164 -19.48 -10.39 3.07
C ALA A 164 -18.88 -11.44 4.02
N ALA A 165 -19.16 -12.73 3.79
CA ALA A 165 -18.56 -13.82 4.54
C ALA A 165 -17.04 -13.86 4.38
N PHE A 166 -16.53 -13.73 3.14
CA PHE A 166 -15.09 -13.67 2.88
C PHE A 166 -14.42 -12.50 3.62
N LEU A 167 -15.01 -11.30 3.59
CA LEU A 167 -14.47 -10.13 4.30
C LEU A 167 -14.44 -10.36 5.81
N GLN A 168 -15.47 -10.98 6.37
CA GLN A 168 -15.50 -11.32 7.80
C GLN A 168 -14.41 -12.32 8.18
N GLU A 169 -14.27 -13.41 7.42
CA GLU A 169 -13.24 -14.43 7.63
C GLU A 169 -11.83 -13.84 7.47
N LEU A 170 -11.60 -13.06 6.42
CA LEU A 170 -10.31 -12.40 6.17
C LEU A 170 -9.97 -11.39 7.28
N SER A 171 -10.92 -10.53 7.66
CA SER A 171 -10.72 -9.55 8.73
C SER A 171 -10.33 -10.22 10.04
N GLN A 172 -11.02 -11.30 10.43
CA GLN A 172 -10.67 -12.05 11.63
C GLN A 172 -9.27 -12.65 11.55
N ALA A 173 -8.89 -13.19 10.39
CA ALA A 173 -7.56 -13.77 10.18
C ALA A 173 -6.45 -12.72 10.19
N VAL A 174 -6.67 -11.55 9.57
CA VAL A 174 -5.75 -10.41 9.55
C VAL A 174 -5.52 -9.88 10.97
N HIS A 175 -6.59 -9.59 11.72
CA HIS A 175 -6.48 -9.10 13.10
C HIS A 175 -5.81 -10.12 14.03
N THR A 176 -6.09 -11.42 13.87
CA THR A 176 -5.42 -12.48 14.63
C THR A 176 -3.92 -12.53 14.33
N ALA A 177 -3.53 -12.14 13.12
CA ALA A 177 -2.13 -12.08 12.69
C ALA A 177 -1.42 -10.77 13.05
N GLY A 178 -2.13 -9.79 13.65
CA GLY A 178 -1.58 -8.50 14.11
C GLY A 178 -1.64 -7.37 13.08
N GLY A 179 -2.50 -7.51 12.05
CA GLY A 179 -2.80 -6.46 11.06
C GLY A 179 -4.04 -5.65 11.41
#